data_bc8291c0d7de4c1418f960680b1d7228
#
_entry.id   bc8291c0d7de4c1418f960680b1d7228
#
_cell.length_a   1.000
_cell.length_b   1.000
_cell.length_c   1.000
_cell.angle_alpha   90.00
_cell.angle_beta   90.00
_cell.angle_gamma   90.00
#
_symmetry.space_group_name_H-M   'P 1'
#
loop_
_entity.id
_entity.type
_entity.pdbx_description
1 polymer ?
#
loop_
_entity_poly.entity_id
_entity_poly.type
_entity_poly.pdbx_seq_one_letter_code
_entity_poly.pdbx_strand_id
1 'polypeptide(L)'
;MSELRISDLNGTKVSTFPPLNNMRYLRTLMLTSCNIIGSLPEYLGTMNNLTILDLSFNKLSGEIPKNFVNPNASISIYLIGNLLNGSVPDWMLRGLNLKVDLSYNNFSSTRNSICQENVNLFESSSEDNAFGILSCNRSSRCPRYWSSFHINCGGSEVVVEGKTYEEDTNSAGSSRLFISQTNWAFSITGDFLFDHRPLKTYIWTNTSRLSMKNSELYMNARLSPLSLTYYGFCLQNGNYTVSLHFAEIMFTNDKTYASLGRRIFDVYIQGKRVLKDFNIEHEAGGVDTETIKKFTAEVNKSTLDIRFYWAGRGTTSIPFKGVYGPLISAISVNPNFDPLENRSNASVSGKGNTISAGNIVGIVAGVVFAIFLMLGILWWKGCLQHNNTMEHGPFIGWHCDCCEAAFFQIKARKS
;
A
#
# COMPACT_ATOMS: atom_id res chain seq x y z
N MET A 1 32.51 -15.86 -19.90
CA MET A 1 31.51 -15.93 -18.82
C MET A 1 30.49 -14.83 -19.08
N SER A 2 29.22 -15.20 -19.20
CA SER A 2 28.10 -14.25 -19.41
C SER A 2 27.32 -13.94 -18.15
N GLU A 3 27.48 -14.73 -17.10
CA GLU A 3 26.77 -14.60 -15.84
C GLU A 3 27.70 -14.88 -14.67
N LEU A 4 27.66 -14.01 -13.67
CA LEU A 4 28.31 -14.18 -12.38
C LEU A 4 27.26 -13.93 -11.29
N ARG A 5 27.02 -14.91 -10.47
CA ARG A 5 26.06 -14.88 -9.38
C ARG A 5 26.68 -15.39 -8.10
N ILE A 6 26.68 -14.55 -7.11
CA ILE A 6 27.11 -14.88 -5.74
C ILE A 6 26.09 -14.24 -4.81
N SER A 7 25.58 -14.99 -3.86
CA SER A 7 24.66 -14.49 -2.87
C SER A 7 24.94 -15.08 -1.49
N ASP A 8 24.50 -14.34 -0.47
CA ASP A 8 24.52 -14.75 0.94
C ASP A 8 25.89 -15.25 1.44
N LEU A 9 26.93 -14.48 1.16
CA LEU A 9 28.23 -14.69 1.79
C LEU A 9 28.14 -14.24 3.26
N ASN A 10 27.59 -15.08 4.12
CA ASN A 10 27.49 -14.86 5.56
C ASN A 10 28.86 -14.87 6.28
N GLY A 11 29.90 -14.48 5.57
CA GLY A 11 31.21 -14.29 6.16
C GLY A 11 31.22 -13.07 7.07
N THR A 12 31.86 -13.17 8.19
CA THR A 12 32.18 -12.04 9.09
C THR A 12 33.11 -11.02 8.43
N LYS A 13 33.70 -11.36 7.30
CA LYS A 13 34.69 -10.55 6.59
C LYS A 13 34.02 -9.68 5.54
N VAL A 14 34.14 -8.37 5.71
CA VAL A 14 33.80 -7.39 4.66
C VAL A 14 34.80 -7.47 3.51
N SER A 15 34.35 -7.32 2.28
CA SER A 15 35.21 -7.25 1.12
C SER A 15 34.89 -6.01 0.28
N THR A 16 35.91 -5.52 -0.42
CA THR A 16 35.69 -4.49 -1.44
C THR A 16 35.12 -5.12 -2.71
N PHE A 17 34.60 -4.29 -3.60
CA PHE A 17 34.06 -4.75 -4.86
C PHE A 17 35.15 -5.50 -5.68
N PRO A 18 34.84 -6.69 -6.23
CA PRO A 18 35.82 -7.48 -6.97
C PRO A 18 36.22 -6.80 -8.28
N PRO A 19 37.46 -6.97 -8.77
CA PRO A 19 37.92 -6.40 -10.03
C PRO A 19 37.36 -7.18 -11.23
N LEU A 20 36.20 -6.76 -11.77
CA LEU A 20 35.51 -7.42 -12.88
C LEU A 20 35.66 -6.68 -14.22
N ASN A 21 36.55 -5.68 -14.30
CA ASN A 21 36.74 -4.80 -15.48
C ASN A 21 37.10 -5.56 -16.77
N ASN A 22 37.69 -6.75 -16.67
CA ASN A 22 38.02 -7.59 -17.81
C ASN A 22 36.87 -8.48 -18.30
N MET A 23 35.73 -8.53 -17.59
CA MET A 23 34.57 -9.39 -17.92
C MET A 23 33.59 -8.68 -18.89
N ARG A 24 34.07 -8.28 -20.07
CA ARG A 24 33.33 -7.49 -21.07
C ARG A 24 32.05 -8.13 -21.61
N TYR A 25 31.94 -9.47 -21.54
CA TYR A 25 30.77 -10.22 -22.03
C TYR A 25 29.75 -10.54 -20.97
N LEU A 26 29.91 -10.00 -19.77
CA LEU A 26 28.99 -10.23 -18.66
C LEU A 26 27.64 -9.57 -18.96
N ARG A 27 26.56 -10.37 -18.87
CA ARG A 27 25.16 -9.93 -19.03
C ARG A 27 24.46 -9.84 -17.69
N THR A 28 24.79 -10.72 -16.78
CA THR A 28 24.18 -10.77 -15.45
C THR A 28 25.28 -10.73 -14.40
N LEU A 29 25.23 -9.71 -13.56
CA LEU A 29 26.07 -9.59 -12.37
C LEU A 29 25.15 -9.49 -11.13
N MET A 30 25.20 -10.52 -10.30
CA MET A 30 24.47 -10.58 -9.05
C MET A 30 25.43 -10.85 -7.90
N LEU A 31 25.59 -9.89 -7.01
CA LEU A 31 26.40 -9.99 -5.78
C LEU A 31 25.55 -9.55 -4.61
N THR A 32 24.47 -10.31 -4.34
CA THR A 32 23.45 -9.99 -3.36
C THR A 32 23.85 -10.46 -1.97
N SER A 33 23.74 -9.60 -0.95
CA SER A 33 24.12 -9.95 0.46
C SER A 33 25.53 -10.50 0.61
N CYS A 34 26.48 -9.93 -0.11
CA CYS A 34 27.88 -10.38 -0.12
C CYS A 34 28.78 -9.58 0.85
N ASN A 35 28.20 -8.74 1.70
CA ASN A 35 28.90 -7.90 2.66
C ASN A 35 29.96 -6.98 2.02
N ILE A 36 29.66 -6.49 0.77
CA ILE A 36 30.57 -5.64 -0.01
C ILE A 36 30.49 -4.21 0.51
N ILE A 37 31.67 -3.59 0.70
CA ILE A 37 31.84 -2.20 1.13
C ILE A 37 32.49 -1.36 0.04
N GLY A 38 32.45 -0.03 0.20
CA GLY A 38 33.08 0.95 -0.69
C GLY A 38 32.11 1.49 -1.73
N SER A 39 32.62 2.18 -2.72
CA SER A 39 31.83 2.81 -3.77
C SER A 39 31.55 1.89 -4.96
N LEU A 40 30.53 2.21 -5.72
CA LEU A 40 30.26 1.57 -7.00
C LEU A 40 31.41 1.87 -7.97
N PRO A 41 32.04 0.83 -8.57
CA PRO A 41 33.14 1.06 -9.52
C PRO A 41 32.64 1.67 -10.81
N GLU A 42 33.34 2.72 -11.30
CA GLU A 42 33.01 3.40 -12.56
C GLU A 42 33.02 2.47 -13.78
N TYR A 43 33.86 1.43 -13.79
CA TYR A 43 33.95 0.50 -14.91
C TYR A 43 32.65 -0.27 -15.17
N LEU A 44 31.74 -0.40 -14.19
CA LEU A 44 30.43 -1.02 -14.42
C LEU A 44 29.65 -0.28 -15.51
N GLY A 45 29.83 1.04 -15.63
CA GLY A 45 29.24 1.85 -16.70
C GLY A 45 29.82 1.57 -18.10
N THR A 46 30.96 0.89 -18.20
CA THR A 46 31.58 0.50 -19.47
C THR A 46 31.23 -0.94 -19.90
N MET A 47 30.46 -1.67 -19.07
CA MET A 47 30.04 -3.04 -19.34
C MET A 47 28.78 -3.07 -20.23
N ASN A 48 28.93 -2.75 -21.51
CA ASN A 48 27.83 -2.53 -22.46
C ASN A 48 26.90 -3.75 -22.67
N ASN A 49 27.33 -4.96 -22.31
CA ASN A 49 26.50 -6.16 -22.40
C ASN A 49 25.67 -6.45 -21.17
N LEU A 50 25.83 -5.64 -20.10
CA LEU A 50 25.15 -5.88 -18.83
C LEU A 50 23.66 -5.56 -18.99
N THR A 51 22.81 -6.54 -18.66
CA THR A 51 21.35 -6.45 -18.71
C THR A 51 20.73 -6.58 -17.32
N ILE A 52 21.42 -7.20 -16.37
CA ILE A 52 21.00 -7.32 -14.98
C ILE A 52 22.19 -6.99 -14.07
N LEU A 53 22.02 -6.01 -13.23
CA LEU A 53 22.95 -5.66 -12.15
C LEU A 53 22.20 -5.71 -10.82
N ASP A 54 22.53 -6.67 -9.98
CA ASP A 54 21.98 -6.82 -8.65
C ASP A 54 23.09 -6.81 -7.60
N LEU A 55 23.15 -5.72 -6.86
CA LEU A 55 24.10 -5.50 -5.77
C LEU A 55 23.34 -5.25 -4.44
N SER A 56 22.12 -5.74 -4.36
CA SER A 56 21.21 -5.51 -3.24
C SER A 56 21.77 -6.06 -1.94
N PHE A 57 21.40 -5.41 -0.82
CA PHE A 57 21.68 -5.81 0.55
C PHE A 57 23.17 -5.96 0.86
N ASN A 58 23.96 -5.01 0.38
CA ASN A 58 25.37 -4.83 0.71
C ASN A 58 25.58 -3.61 1.61
N LYS A 59 26.81 -3.14 1.70
CA LYS A 59 27.19 -1.92 2.43
C LYS A 59 27.90 -0.92 1.51
N LEU A 60 27.45 -0.91 0.23
CA LEU A 60 27.96 0.03 -0.76
C LEU A 60 27.59 1.44 -0.37
N SER A 61 28.54 2.38 -0.50
CA SER A 61 28.41 3.77 -0.09
C SER A 61 28.89 4.72 -1.17
N GLY A 62 28.70 6.03 -0.98
CA GLY A 62 29.04 7.03 -1.98
C GLY A 62 27.98 7.22 -3.05
N GLU A 63 28.29 8.02 -4.04
CA GLU A 63 27.36 8.38 -5.10
C GLU A 63 27.30 7.31 -6.21
N ILE A 64 26.19 7.24 -6.93
CA ILE A 64 26.11 6.48 -8.18
C ILE A 64 26.89 7.25 -9.25
N PRO A 65 27.89 6.63 -9.91
CA PRO A 65 28.68 7.29 -10.94
C PRO A 65 27.80 7.82 -12.09
N LYS A 66 28.05 9.07 -12.52
CA LYS A 66 27.22 9.73 -13.55
C LYS A 66 27.21 8.97 -14.89
N ASN A 67 28.30 8.28 -15.20
CA ASN A 67 28.50 7.55 -16.44
C ASN A 67 28.20 6.04 -16.30
N PHE A 68 27.36 5.68 -15.34
CA PHE A 68 27.17 4.28 -14.94
C PHE A 68 26.47 3.40 -15.98
N VAL A 69 25.77 3.95 -16.97
CA VAL A 69 25.02 3.17 -17.95
C VAL A 69 24.96 3.83 -19.33
N ASN A 70 25.02 3.00 -20.36
CA ASN A 70 24.61 3.39 -21.69
C ASN A 70 23.09 3.69 -21.72
N PRO A 71 22.65 4.92 -21.98
CA PRO A 71 21.24 5.34 -21.91
C PRO A 71 20.31 4.57 -22.85
N ASN A 72 20.87 3.82 -23.81
CA ASN A 72 20.10 3.02 -24.76
C ASN A 72 19.99 1.53 -24.38
N ALA A 73 20.56 1.08 -23.27
CA ALA A 73 20.48 -0.30 -22.83
C ALA A 73 19.23 -0.57 -22.01
N SER A 74 18.54 -1.66 -22.32
CA SER A 74 17.52 -2.22 -21.43
C SER A 74 18.22 -2.95 -20.28
N ILE A 75 18.27 -2.35 -19.10
CA ILE A 75 18.96 -2.89 -17.95
C ILE A 75 18.09 -2.83 -16.69
N SER A 76 18.17 -3.89 -15.89
CA SER A 76 17.60 -3.96 -14.55
C SER A 76 18.68 -3.69 -13.51
N ILE A 77 18.50 -2.69 -12.66
CA ILE A 77 19.47 -2.28 -11.63
C ILE A 77 18.81 -2.38 -10.27
N TYR A 78 19.34 -3.24 -9.43
CA TYR A 78 18.86 -3.48 -8.07
C TYR A 78 19.97 -3.12 -7.08
N LEU A 79 19.79 -2.03 -6.34
CA LEU A 79 20.73 -1.49 -5.35
C LEU A 79 20.10 -1.37 -3.96
N ILE A 80 19.04 -2.11 -3.71
CA ILE A 80 18.24 -2.07 -2.48
C ILE A 80 19.11 -2.30 -1.25
N GLY A 81 18.83 -1.58 -0.14
CA GLY A 81 19.42 -1.88 1.15
C GLY A 81 20.93 -1.72 1.16
N ASN A 82 21.42 -0.60 0.65
CA ASN A 82 22.80 -0.17 0.70
C ASN A 82 22.93 1.14 1.49
N LEU A 83 24.09 1.77 1.43
CA LEU A 83 24.40 3.07 2.08
C LEU A 83 24.73 4.14 1.03
N LEU A 84 24.18 3.99 -0.18
CA LEU A 84 24.41 4.93 -1.28
C LEU A 84 23.80 6.29 -0.94
N ASN A 85 24.49 7.36 -1.36
CA ASN A 85 24.11 8.73 -1.06
C ASN A 85 24.25 9.65 -2.29
N GLY A 86 24.19 10.97 -2.08
CA GLY A 86 24.22 11.93 -3.16
C GLY A 86 22.89 12.00 -3.94
N SER A 87 22.92 12.50 -5.16
CA SER A 87 21.74 12.62 -6.00
C SER A 87 21.52 11.39 -6.86
N VAL A 88 20.26 10.96 -6.99
CA VAL A 88 19.91 9.93 -7.99
C VAL A 88 20.11 10.51 -9.39
N PRO A 89 20.90 9.86 -10.27
CA PRO A 89 21.15 10.38 -11.61
C PRO A 89 19.88 10.48 -12.46
N ASP A 90 19.73 11.58 -13.21
CA ASP A 90 18.55 11.86 -14.03
C ASP A 90 18.23 10.75 -15.04
N TRP A 91 19.22 10.07 -15.58
CA TRP A 91 19.02 8.98 -16.52
C TRP A 91 18.33 7.77 -15.89
N MET A 92 18.52 7.53 -14.58
CA MET A 92 17.77 6.49 -13.84
C MET A 92 16.30 6.86 -13.65
N LEU A 93 16.02 8.13 -13.51
CA LEU A 93 14.66 8.65 -13.28
C LEU A 93 13.85 8.83 -14.57
N ARG A 94 14.50 8.85 -15.74
CA ARG A 94 13.85 9.16 -17.04
C ARG A 94 13.98 8.06 -18.09
N GLY A 95 14.70 7.00 -17.81
CA GLY A 95 14.97 5.93 -18.76
C GLY A 95 13.74 5.05 -19.01
N LEU A 96 13.23 5.03 -20.25
CA LEU A 96 12.00 4.29 -20.62
C LEU A 96 12.14 2.76 -20.50
N ASN A 97 13.36 2.23 -20.66
CA ASN A 97 13.63 0.79 -20.65
C ASN A 97 14.41 0.33 -19.40
N LEU A 98 14.49 1.18 -18.40
CA LEU A 98 15.17 0.88 -17.14
C LEU A 98 14.19 0.31 -16.12
N LYS A 99 14.67 -0.64 -15.33
CA LYS A 99 14.01 -1.13 -14.12
C LYS A 99 14.98 -0.91 -12.96
N VAL A 100 14.64 0.01 -12.07
CA VAL A 100 15.55 0.48 -11.04
C VAL A 100 14.91 0.35 -9.66
N ASP A 101 15.61 -0.28 -8.73
CA ASP A 101 15.22 -0.29 -7.33
C ASP A 101 16.35 0.23 -6.45
N LEU A 102 16.14 1.40 -5.87
CA LEU A 102 17.06 2.14 -5.00
C LEU A 102 16.55 2.21 -3.56
N SER A 103 15.51 1.46 -3.23
CA SER A 103 14.89 1.51 -1.91
C SER A 103 15.89 1.21 -0.79
N TYR A 104 15.63 1.75 0.40
CA TYR A 104 16.47 1.58 1.59
C TYR A 104 17.94 1.99 1.37
N ASN A 105 18.15 3.21 0.92
CA ASN A 105 19.47 3.86 0.79
C ASN A 105 19.48 5.20 1.54
N ASN A 106 20.43 6.07 1.23
CA ASN A 106 20.58 7.38 1.89
C ASN A 106 20.83 8.50 0.88
N PHE A 107 20.08 8.53 -0.23
CA PHE A 107 20.19 9.59 -1.23
C PHE A 107 19.70 10.93 -0.67
N SER A 108 20.19 12.03 -1.22
CA SER A 108 19.62 13.35 -0.99
C SER A 108 18.21 13.43 -1.60
N SER A 109 17.33 14.21 -0.97
CA SER A 109 15.92 14.32 -1.35
C SER A 109 15.73 14.62 -2.84
N THR A 110 14.88 13.83 -3.48
CA THR A 110 14.52 13.95 -4.90
C THR A 110 13.19 14.70 -5.06
N ARG A 111 13.03 15.87 -4.40
CA ARG A 111 11.78 16.65 -4.36
C ARG A 111 11.06 16.87 -5.70
N ASN A 112 11.76 16.66 -6.82
CA ASN A 112 11.23 16.77 -8.18
C ASN A 112 11.22 15.44 -8.93
N SER A 113 11.32 14.30 -8.23
CA SER A 113 11.32 13.00 -8.90
C SER A 113 9.97 12.74 -9.54
N ILE A 114 9.99 12.53 -10.84
CA ILE A 114 8.85 12.05 -11.60
C ILE A 114 8.67 10.59 -11.19
N CYS A 115 7.53 10.29 -10.58
CA CYS A 115 7.19 8.92 -10.23
C CYS A 115 7.02 8.08 -11.50
N GLN A 116 7.90 7.14 -11.71
CA GLN A 116 7.82 6.16 -12.79
C GLN A 116 7.54 4.78 -12.23
N GLU A 117 6.68 4.02 -12.88
CA GLU A 117 6.33 2.65 -12.46
C GLU A 117 7.54 1.70 -12.37
N ASN A 118 8.61 2.01 -13.08
CA ASN A 118 9.81 1.17 -13.16
C ASN A 118 10.94 1.61 -12.21
N VAL A 119 10.69 2.60 -11.35
CA VAL A 119 11.68 3.14 -10.40
C VAL A 119 11.10 3.09 -8.99
N ASN A 120 11.70 2.30 -8.12
CA ASN A 120 11.36 2.23 -6.71
C ASN A 120 12.35 3.06 -5.88
N LEU A 121 11.85 4.08 -5.19
CA LEU A 121 12.62 4.97 -4.31
C LEU A 121 12.14 4.93 -2.86
N PHE A 122 11.39 3.90 -2.46
CA PHE A 122 10.87 3.81 -1.09
C PHE A 122 12.00 3.82 -0.06
N GLU A 123 11.89 4.66 0.99
CA GLU A 123 12.92 4.81 2.04
C GLU A 123 14.34 5.00 1.46
N SER A 124 14.45 5.60 0.30
CA SER A 124 15.74 5.81 -0.37
C SER A 124 16.46 7.07 0.11
N SER A 125 15.82 7.92 0.90
CA SER A 125 16.37 9.16 1.43
C SER A 125 16.06 9.35 2.92
N SER A 126 17.03 9.86 3.67
CA SER A 126 16.84 10.21 5.08
C SER A 126 15.97 11.47 5.29
N GLU A 127 15.82 12.31 4.26
CA GLU A 127 15.01 13.52 4.30
C GLU A 127 13.55 13.28 3.95
N ASP A 128 13.26 12.22 3.20
CA ASP A 128 11.91 11.85 2.81
C ASP A 128 11.24 11.08 3.95
N ASN A 129 10.77 11.81 4.94
CA ASN A 129 9.97 11.23 6.01
C ASN A 129 8.75 10.50 5.44
N ALA A 130 8.60 9.21 5.72
CA ALA A 130 7.37 8.41 5.75
C ALA A 130 6.43 8.43 4.53
N PHE A 131 6.62 9.32 3.57
CA PHE A 131 5.70 9.56 2.46
C PHE A 131 6.31 9.27 1.08
N GLY A 132 7.42 8.54 1.00
CA GLY A 132 8.06 8.20 -0.28
C GLY A 132 7.08 7.60 -1.30
N ILE A 133 6.14 6.76 -0.85
CA ILE A 133 5.06 6.22 -1.69
C ILE A 133 3.99 7.29 -1.97
N LEU A 134 3.67 8.15 -0.99
CA LEU A 134 2.63 9.17 -1.12
C LEU A 134 3.10 10.38 -1.94
N SER A 135 4.39 10.67 -2.00
CA SER A 135 4.92 11.73 -2.89
C SER A 135 4.66 11.41 -4.36
N CYS A 136 4.60 10.11 -4.70
CA CYS A 136 4.20 9.65 -6.02
C CYS A 136 2.70 9.81 -6.29
N ASN A 137 1.86 9.90 -5.29
CA ASN A 137 0.40 10.00 -5.43
C ASN A 137 -0.13 11.45 -5.28
N ARG A 138 0.62 12.48 -5.63
CA ARG A 138 0.22 13.91 -5.65
C ARG A 138 -0.38 14.47 -4.36
N SER A 139 -0.53 13.70 -3.29
CA SER A 139 -1.07 14.15 -2.02
C SER A 139 -0.02 14.02 -0.92
N SER A 140 0.47 15.15 -0.45
CA SER A 140 1.38 15.21 0.69
C SER A 140 0.70 14.93 2.04
N ARG A 141 -0.59 14.59 2.05
CA ARG A 141 -1.37 14.31 3.26
C ARG A 141 -2.31 13.14 3.03
N CYS A 142 -2.48 12.31 4.05
CA CYS A 142 -3.47 11.25 4.05
C CYS A 142 -4.88 11.86 4.01
N PRO A 143 -5.68 11.60 2.96
CA PRO A 143 -7.06 12.09 2.89
C PRO A 143 -7.94 11.45 3.96
N ARG A 144 -7.59 10.25 4.38
CA ARG A 144 -8.27 9.45 5.41
C ARG A 144 -7.25 8.58 6.11
N TYR A 145 -7.44 8.35 7.41
CA TYR A 145 -6.68 7.34 8.16
C TYR A 145 -7.47 6.04 8.27
N TRP A 146 -6.76 4.94 8.05
CA TRP A 146 -7.29 3.60 8.11
C TRP A 146 -6.84 2.91 9.40
N SER A 147 -7.62 1.96 9.85
CA SER A 147 -7.28 1.16 11.04
C SER A 147 -6.84 -0.26 10.72
N SER A 148 -7.00 -0.72 9.48
CA SER A 148 -6.68 -2.09 9.07
C SER A 148 -6.54 -2.19 7.56
N PHE A 149 -5.96 -3.29 7.09
CA PHE A 149 -6.07 -3.75 5.71
C PHE A 149 -5.89 -5.27 5.64
N HIS A 150 -6.50 -5.88 4.63
CA HIS A 150 -6.42 -7.32 4.39
C HIS A 150 -6.26 -7.54 2.89
N ILE A 151 -5.31 -8.40 2.49
CA ILE A 151 -4.94 -8.61 1.09
C ILE A 151 -4.96 -10.10 0.80
N ASN A 152 -5.65 -10.50 -0.28
CA ASN A 152 -5.52 -11.83 -0.88
C ASN A 152 -4.39 -11.79 -1.91
N CYS A 153 -3.17 -12.13 -1.50
CA CYS A 153 -1.95 -11.92 -2.27
C CYS A 153 -1.94 -12.77 -3.55
N GLY A 154 -2.03 -12.13 -4.71
CA GLY A 154 -2.13 -12.77 -6.00
C GLY A 154 -3.52 -13.29 -6.36
N GLY A 155 -4.52 -13.11 -5.48
CA GLY A 155 -5.89 -13.58 -5.66
C GLY A 155 -6.92 -12.47 -5.86
N SER A 156 -8.12 -12.86 -6.25
CA SER A 156 -9.29 -11.99 -6.31
C SER A 156 -9.82 -11.66 -4.91
N GLU A 157 -10.66 -10.64 -4.80
CA GLU A 157 -11.32 -10.32 -3.53
C GLU A 157 -12.09 -11.52 -2.98
N VAL A 158 -11.97 -11.75 -1.67
CA VAL A 158 -12.66 -12.83 -0.97
C VAL A 158 -13.06 -12.40 0.44
N VAL A 159 -14.21 -12.87 0.89
CA VAL A 159 -14.70 -12.65 2.26
C VAL A 159 -14.51 -13.91 3.10
N VAL A 160 -13.66 -13.81 4.12
CA VAL A 160 -13.34 -14.93 5.03
C VAL A 160 -13.60 -14.52 6.46
N GLU A 161 -14.42 -15.27 7.17
CA GLU A 161 -14.79 -15.00 8.57
C GLU A 161 -15.28 -13.55 8.80
N GLY A 162 -16.05 -13.02 7.84
CA GLY A 162 -16.59 -11.66 7.89
C GLY A 162 -15.60 -10.54 7.60
N LYS A 163 -14.37 -10.87 7.16
CA LYS A 163 -13.36 -9.91 6.73
C LYS A 163 -13.20 -9.96 5.22
N THR A 164 -13.23 -8.82 4.57
CA THR A 164 -12.94 -8.70 3.15
C THR A 164 -11.43 -8.61 2.96
N TYR A 165 -10.86 -9.55 2.23
CA TYR A 165 -9.50 -9.52 1.73
C TYR A 165 -9.52 -8.95 0.32
N GLU A 166 -8.90 -7.80 0.14
CA GLU A 166 -8.86 -7.09 -1.14
C GLU A 166 -8.07 -7.88 -2.19
N GLU A 167 -8.44 -7.69 -3.46
CA GLU A 167 -7.76 -8.34 -4.58
C GLU A 167 -6.34 -7.80 -4.79
N ASP A 168 -5.43 -8.69 -5.17
CA ASP A 168 -4.07 -8.38 -5.57
C ASP A 168 -3.72 -9.09 -6.89
N THR A 169 -4.54 -8.89 -7.91
CA THR A 169 -4.44 -9.57 -9.22
C THR A 169 -3.52 -8.87 -10.21
N ASN A 170 -2.89 -7.74 -9.83
CA ASN A 170 -1.97 -7.05 -10.73
C ASN A 170 -0.82 -7.96 -11.14
N SER A 171 -0.53 -8.04 -12.45
CA SER A 171 0.51 -8.92 -13.00
C SER A 171 1.91 -8.61 -12.46
N ALA A 172 2.09 -7.42 -11.91
CA ALA A 172 3.37 -6.93 -11.42
C ALA A 172 4.47 -6.85 -12.50
N GLY A 173 5.71 -6.76 -12.07
CA GLY A 173 6.91 -6.71 -12.89
C GLY A 173 8.10 -6.40 -12.00
N SER A 174 9.31 -6.66 -12.47
CA SER A 174 10.52 -6.31 -11.73
C SER A 174 10.62 -4.80 -11.52
N SER A 175 11.00 -4.38 -10.31
CA SER A 175 11.08 -2.97 -9.85
C SER A 175 9.77 -2.18 -9.98
N ARG A 176 8.64 -2.85 -10.15
CA ARG A 176 7.35 -2.18 -10.25
C ARG A 176 6.79 -1.91 -8.86
N LEU A 177 6.39 -0.68 -8.63
CA LEU A 177 5.56 -0.28 -7.49
C LEU A 177 4.09 -0.22 -7.95
N PHE A 178 3.26 -1.07 -7.36
CA PHE A 178 1.81 -1.02 -7.51
C PHE A 178 1.19 -0.33 -6.30
N ILE A 179 0.28 0.60 -6.51
CA ILE A 179 -0.47 1.29 -5.45
C ILE A 179 -1.94 0.94 -5.64
N SER A 180 -2.55 0.39 -4.58
CA SER A 180 -3.99 0.09 -4.55
C SER A 180 -4.83 1.38 -4.51
N GLN A 181 -6.13 1.25 -4.70
CA GLN A 181 -7.07 2.37 -4.54
C GLN A 181 -7.40 2.68 -3.07
N THR A 182 -6.98 1.84 -2.15
CA THR A 182 -7.23 1.96 -0.72
C THR A 182 -6.00 2.48 0.03
N ASN A 183 -5.40 1.68 0.88
CA ASN A 183 -4.33 2.08 1.79
C ASN A 183 -3.13 1.12 1.80
N TRP A 184 -2.92 0.39 0.74
CA TRP A 184 -1.78 -0.49 0.61
C TRP A 184 -1.14 -0.42 -0.78
N ALA A 185 0.09 -0.89 -0.86
CA ALA A 185 0.86 -1.01 -2.08
C ALA A 185 1.76 -2.24 -2.01
N PHE A 186 2.33 -2.65 -3.14
CA PHE A 186 3.45 -3.59 -3.12
C PHE A 186 4.52 -3.22 -4.13
N SER A 187 5.73 -3.73 -3.88
CA SER A 187 6.87 -3.63 -4.77
C SER A 187 7.53 -5.00 -4.90
N ILE A 188 7.87 -5.37 -6.12
CA ILE A 188 8.59 -6.61 -6.44
C ILE A 188 9.95 -6.25 -7.02
N THR A 189 10.99 -6.95 -6.57
CA THR A 189 12.35 -6.77 -7.07
C THR A 189 12.87 -8.05 -7.69
N GLY A 190 13.54 -7.90 -8.80
CA GLY A 190 14.20 -8.98 -9.53
C GLY A 190 13.36 -9.60 -10.65
N ASP A 191 14.05 -10.26 -11.56
CA ASP A 191 13.47 -11.11 -12.59
C ASP A 191 13.81 -12.57 -12.29
N PHE A 192 12.84 -13.47 -12.49
CA PHE A 192 13.10 -14.89 -12.36
C PHE A 192 14.08 -15.34 -13.44
N LEU A 193 15.18 -15.93 -13.01
CA LEU A 193 16.26 -16.34 -13.88
C LEU A 193 15.94 -17.71 -14.49
N PHE A 194 16.20 -17.84 -15.80
CA PHE A 194 15.90 -19.04 -16.57
C PHE A 194 14.41 -19.40 -16.64
N ASP A 195 13.54 -18.44 -16.36
CA ASP A 195 12.11 -18.64 -16.57
C ASP A 195 11.81 -18.69 -18.06
N HIS A 196 11.38 -19.84 -18.53
CA HIS A 196 10.93 -20.07 -19.92
C HIS A 196 9.42 -19.97 -20.06
N ARG A 197 8.70 -19.58 -19.00
CA ARG A 197 7.25 -19.36 -19.07
C ARG A 197 6.95 -18.23 -20.03
N PRO A 198 5.95 -18.36 -20.89
CA PRO A 198 5.59 -17.31 -21.86
C PRO A 198 5.08 -16.04 -21.18
N LEU A 199 4.58 -16.16 -19.96
CA LEU A 199 4.16 -15.04 -19.10
C LEU A 199 5.02 -15.04 -17.85
N LYS A 200 5.83 -14.02 -17.66
CA LYS A 200 6.55 -13.77 -16.39
C LYS A 200 5.52 -13.34 -15.34
N THR A 201 4.88 -14.30 -14.72
CA THR A 201 3.89 -14.03 -13.68
C THR A 201 4.54 -14.06 -12.32
N TYR A 202 4.26 -13.04 -11.53
CA TYR A 202 4.63 -12.97 -10.11
C TYR A 202 3.48 -13.45 -9.23
N ILE A 203 2.58 -14.23 -9.81
CA ILE A 203 1.45 -14.90 -9.14
C ILE A 203 1.52 -16.36 -9.50
N TRP A 204 1.28 -17.21 -8.51
CA TRP A 204 1.03 -18.63 -8.70
C TRP A 204 -0.39 -18.95 -8.32
N THR A 205 -1.05 -19.76 -9.15
CA THR A 205 -2.41 -20.24 -8.91
C THR A 205 -2.36 -21.76 -8.78
N ASN A 206 -2.84 -22.27 -7.65
CA ASN A 206 -3.04 -23.70 -7.47
C ASN A 206 -4.31 -24.14 -8.20
N THR A 207 -4.22 -25.19 -8.97
CA THR A 207 -5.36 -25.79 -9.68
C THR A 207 -5.97 -26.98 -8.91
N SER A 208 -5.29 -27.44 -7.86
CA SER A 208 -5.74 -28.55 -7.02
C SER A 208 -6.69 -28.07 -5.94
N ARG A 209 -7.62 -28.92 -5.53
CA ARG A 209 -8.52 -28.62 -4.41
C ARG A 209 -7.75 -28.73 -3.10
N LEU A 210 -7.67 -27.63 -2.37
CA LEU A 210 -7.10 -27.59 -1.03
C LEU A 210 -8.14 -28.01 0.00
N SER A 211 -7.74 -28.81 0.99
CA SER A 211 -8.63 -29.33 2.04
C SER A 211 -8.60 -28.51 3.34
N MET A 212 -7.70 -27.51 3.42
CA MET A 212 -7.54 -26.66 4.60
C MET A 212 -8.73 -25.70 4.79
N LYS A 213 -8.89 -25.21 6.02
CA LYS A 213 -9.88 -24.18 6.34
C LYS A 213 -9.55 -22.89 5.60
N ASN A 214 -10.57 -22.17 5.12
CA ASN A 214 -10.43 -20.92 4.39
C ASN A 214 -9.49 -21.05 3.17
N SER A 215 -9.61 -22.18 2.46
CA SER A 215 -8.76 -22.53 1.31
C SER A 215 -8.72 -21.46 0.23
N GLU A 216 -9.74 -20.60 0.15
CA GLU A 216 -9.85 -19.50 -0.78
C GLU A 216 -8.65 -18.53 -0.69
N LEU A 217 -8.10 -18.33 0.52
CA LEU A 217 -6.91 -17.49 0.74
C LEU A 217 -5.60 -18.14 0.29
N TYR A 218 -5.60 -19.42 -0.03
CA TYR A 218 -4.39 -20.20 -0.35
C TYR A 218 -4.38 -20.74 -1.77
N MET A 219 -5.44 -20.50 -2.55
CA MET A 219 -5.49 -20.90 -3.97
C MET A 219 -4.51 -20.10 -4.82
N ASN A 220 -4.17 -18.89 -4.39
CA ASN A 220 -3.21 -18.03 -5.06
C ASN A 220 -2.11 -17.60 -4.10
N ALA A 221 -0.97 -17.24 -4.67
CA ALA A 221 0.11 -16.64 -3.90
C ALA A 221 0.91 -15.68 -4.78
N ARG A 222 1.36 -14.59 -4.18
CA ARG A 222 2.32 -13.70 -4.81
C ARG A 222 3.74 -14.18 -4.54
N LEU A 223 4.56 -14.13 -5.58
CA LEU A 223 5.97 -14.53 -5.52
C LEU A 223 6.89 -13.39 -5.94
N SER A 224 8.14 -13.52 -5.57
CA SER A 224 9.22 -12.65 -6.06
C SER A 224 10.52 -13.41 -6.16
N PRO A 225 11.38 -13.12 -7.15
CA PRO A 225 12.68 -13.78 -7.25
C PRO A 225 13.69 -13.28 -6.22
N LEU A 226 13.56 -12.05 -5.73
CA LEU A 226 14.52 -11.46 -4.78
C LEU A 226 13.83 -10.90 -3.54
N SER A 227 13.04 -9.86 -3.70
CA SER A 227 12.26 -9.30 -2.59
C SER A 227 10.86 -8.89 -3.01
N LEU A 228 9.93 -9.03 -2.08
CA LEU A 228 8.56 -8.59 -2.17
C LEU A 228 8.28 -7.75 -0.93
N THR A 229 7.85 -6.52 -1.10
CA THR A 229 7.48 -5.68 0.02
C THR A 229 6.04 -5.21 -0.14
N TYR A 230 5.22 -5.45 0.87
CA TYR A 230 3.90 -4.84 1.01
C TYR A 230 4.00 -3.65 1.95
N TYR A 231 3.30 -2.60 1.62
CA TYR A 231 3.22 -1.36 2.37
C TYR A 231 1.78 -1.08 2.75
N GLY A 232 1.52 -0.84 4.03
CA GLY A 232 0.31 -0.19 4.48
C GLY A 232 0.59 1.29 4.68
N PHE A 233 -0.25 2.18 4.20
CA PHE A 233 -0.08 3.62 4.35
C PHE A 233 -1.35 4.31 4.85
N CYS A 234 -1.20 5.52 5.37
CA CYS A 234 -2.27 6.25 6.04
C CYS A 234 -2.94 5.43 7.17
N LEU A 235 -2.17 4.64 7.88
CA LEU A 235 -2.63 3.92 9.05
C LEU A 235 -2.68 4.85 10.26
N GLN A 236 -3.63 4.63 11.18
CA GLN A 236 -3.60 5.26 12.49
C GLN A 236 -2.35 4.78 13.24
N ASN A 237 -1.67 5.68 13.95
CA ASN A 237 -0.52 5.29 14.76
C ASN A 237 -0.97 4.41 15.94
N GLY A 238 -0.18 3.37 16.24
CA GLY A 238 -0.47 2.43 17.31
C GLY A 238 0.12 1.04 17.05
N ASN A 239 -0.21 0.10 17.92
CA ASN A 239 0.23 -1.28 17.80
C ASN A 239 -0.74 -2.11 16.96
N TYR A 240 -0.20 -2.93 16.07
CA TYR A 240 -0.96 -3.78 15.16
C TYR A 240 -0.56 -5.24 15.31
N THR A 241 -1.52 -6.13 15.11
CA THR A 241 -1.26 -7.54 14.85
C THR A 241 -1.18 -7.75 13.35
N VAL A 242 0.00 -8.16 12.86
CA VAL A 242 0.26 -8.55 11.48
C VAL A 242 0.17 -10.07 11.40
N SER A 243 -0.78 -10.60 10.65
CA SER A 243 -0.93 -12.04 10.38
C SER A 243 -0.53 -12.31 8.94
N LEU A 244 0.48 -13.16 8.77
CA LEU A 244 1.00 -13.57 7.47
C LEU A 244 0.57 -15.01 7.21
N HIS A 245 -0.14 -15.23 6.11
CA HIS A 245 -0.73 -16.50 5.71
C HIS A 245 0.10 -17.14 4.62
N PHE A 246 0.58 -18.35 4.86
CA PHE A 246 1.44 -19.09 3.94
C PHE A 246 0.88 -20.49 3.68
N ALA A 247 1.03 -20.94 2.44
CA ALA A 247 0.94 -22.35 2.07
C ALA A 247 1.94 -22.60 0.94
N GLU A 248 2.71 -23.69 1.00
CA GLU A 248 3.55 -24.09 -0.12
C GLU A 248 2.70 -24.86 -1.14
N ILE A 249 2.36 -24.17 -2.23
CA ILE A 249 1.44 -24.65 -3.27
C ILE A 249 2.13 -24.90 -4.62
N MET A 250 3.47 -24.84 -4.65
CA MET A 250 4.24 -25.04 -5.87
C MET A 250 5.04 -26.34 -5.88
N PHE A 251 5.29 -26.93 -4.72
CA PHE A 251 5.95 -28.23 -4.59
C PHE A 251 4.92 -29.33 -4.44
N THR A 252 5.35 -30.58 -4.56
CA THR A 252 4.48 -31.76 -4.40
C THR A 252 4.90 -32.55 -3.18
N ASN A 253 3.98 -33.35 -2.65
CA ASN A 253 4.23 -34.29 -1.55
C ASN A 253 4.26 -35.73 -2.08
N ASP A 254 4.96 -35.92 -3.20
CA ASP A 254 5.14 -37.24 -3.81
C ASP A 254 6.64 -37.64 -3.78
N LYS A 255 6.96 -38.78 -4.35
CA LYS A 255 8.34 -39.29 -4.43
C LYS A 255 9.04 -38.85 -5.74
N THR A 256 8.58 -37.77 -6.37
CA THR A 256 9.15 -37.24 -7.60
C THR A 256 10.23 -36.22 -7.33
N TYR A 257 10.91 -35.78 -8.40
CA TYR A 257 11.90 -34.70 -8.34
C TYR A 257 11.28 -33.39 -7.80
N ALA A 258 9.99 -33.16 -8.05
CA ALA A 258 9.30 -31.94 -7.62
C ALA A 258 9.21 -31.78 -6.09
N SER A 259 9.19 -32.90 -5.35
CA SER A 259 9.14 -32.89 -3.89
C SER A 259 10.49 -32.53 -3.22
N LEU A 260 11.58 -32.43 -3.99
CA LEU A 260 12.89 -32.05 -3.47
C LEU A 260 13.08 -30.53 -3.37
N GLY A 261 12.08 -29.76 -3.80
CA GLY A 261 12.11 -28.32 -3.72
C GLY A 261 12.22 -27.82 -2.28
N ARG A 262 12.96 -26.72 -2.09
CA ARG A 262 13.07 -26.06 -0.78
C ARG A 262 13.01 -24.55 -1.01
N ARG A 263 11.95 -23.91 -0.51
CA ARG A 263 11.79 -22.46 -0.49
C ARG A 263 12.24 -21.94 0.85
N ILE A 264 13.24 -21.05 0.84
CA ILE A 264 13.79 -20.47 2.06
C ILE A 264 13.92 -18.97 1.88
N PHE A 265 13.35 -18.18 2.78
CA PHE A 265 13.44 -16.72 2.76
C PHE A 265 13.33 -16.12 4.16
N ASP A 266 13.71 -14.85 4.28
CA ASP A 266 13.58 -14.07 5.50
C ASP A 266 12.34 -13.18 5.43
N VAL A 267 11.78 -12.83 6.59
CA VAL A 267 10.67 -11.86 6.69
C VAL A 267 11.05 -10.74 7.64
N TYR A 268 10.80 -9.52 7.22
CA TYR A 268 11.03 -8.29 7.97
C TYR A 268 9.72 -7.52 8.12
N ILE A 269 9.50 -6.94 9.29
CA ILE A 269 8.40 -6.00 9.55
C ILE A 269 9.00 -4.76 10.19
N GLN A 270 8.74 -3.58 9.63
CA GLN A 270 9.33 -2.31 10.08
C GLN A 270 10.85 -2.40 10.19
N GLY A 271 11.52 -2.95 9.16
CA GLY A 271 12.96 -3.15 9.11
C GLY A 271 13.53 -4.20 10.07
N LYS A 272 12.73 -4.75 10.99
CA LYS A 272 13.15 -5.78 11.93
C LYS A 272 12.90 -7.17 11.36
N ARG A 273 13.94 -8.04 11.30
CA ARG A 273 13.78 -9.43 10.90
C ARG A 273 12.99 -10.22 11.93
N VAL A 274 11.79 -10.72 11.54
CA VAL A 274 10.88 -11.49 12.39
C VAL A 274 10.93 -12.98 12.11
N LEU A 275 11.29 -13.39 10.89
CA LEU A 275 11.56 -14.78 10.52
C LEU A 275 12.91 -14.83 9.78
N LYS A 276 13.73 -15.80 10.15
CA LYS A 276 15.02 -16.10 9.51
C LYS A 276 14.94 -17.51 8.90
N ASP A 277 15.43 -17.65 7.68
CA ASP A 277 15.50 -18.94 6.97
C ASP A 277 14.15 -19.68 7.00
N PHE A 278 13.05 -18.95 6.82
CA PHE A 278 11.70 -19.49 6.91
C PHE A 278 11.41 -20.45 5.74
N ASN A 279 10.97 -21.65 6.07
CA ASN A 279 10.53 -22.66 5.11
C ASN A 279 9.05 -22.99 5.38
N ILE A 280 8.19 -22.66 4.43
CA ILE A 280 6.73 -22.81 4.57
C ILE A 280 6.35 -24.29 4.79
N GLU A 281 6.86 -25.20 3.96
CA GLU A 281 6.57 -26.64 4.05
C GLU A 281 6.95 -27.21 5.42
N HIS A 282 8.12 -26.88 5.92
CA HIS A 282 8.59 -27.33 7.22
C HIS A 282 7.71 -26.81 8.36
N GLU A 283 7.36 -25.54 8.32
CA GLU A 283 6.56 -24.89 9.37
C GLU A 283 5.08 -25.28 9.35
N ALA A 284 4.56 -25.62 8.18
CA ALA A 284 3.17 -26.09 7.99
C ALA A 284 3.04 -27.60 8.23
N GLY A 285 4.16 -28.36 8.24
CA GLY A 285 4.15 -29.81 8.33
C GLY A 285 3.87 -30.53 7.00
N GLY A 286 3.95 -29.79 5.87
CA GLY A 286 3.76 -30.35 4.53
C GLY A 286 3.41 -29.29 3.50
N VAL A 287 3.35 -29.71 2.24
CA VAL A 287 2.81 -28.89 1.15
C VAL A 287 1.28 -28.87 1.21
N ASP A 288 0.67 -27.91 0.54
CA ASP A 288 -0.80 -27.71 0.51
C ASP A 288 -1.42 -27.59 1.92
N THR A 289 -0.64 -27.16 2.90
CA THR A 289 -1.03 -26.96 4.28
C THR A 289 -0.74 -25.53 4.70
N GLU A 290 -1.70 -24.90 5.40
CA GLU A 290 -1.55 -23.54 5.83
C GLU A 290 -0.68 -23.40 7.09
N THR A 291 0.06 -22.31 7.15
CA THR A 291 0.66 -21.82 8.39
C THR A 291 0.48 -20.31 8.50
N ILE A 292 0.07 -19.85 9.68
CA ILE A 292 -0.17 -18.44 9.96
C ILE A 292 0.84 -17.97 11.00
N LYS A 293 1.66 -16.99 10.64
CA LYS A 293 2.61 -16.36 11.56
C LYS A 293 2.07 -15.00 11.98
N LYS A 294 1.99 -14.75 13.28
CA LYS A 294 1.46 -13.51 13.86
C LYS A 294 2.56 -12.73 14.55
N PHE A 295 2.60 -11.43 14.29
CA PHE A 295 3.59 -10.51 14.86
C PHE A 295 2.91 -9.25 15.35
N THR A 296 3.51 -8.59 16.34
CA THR A 296 3.12 -7.24 16.75
C THR A 296 4.07 -6.25 16.07
N ALA A 297 3.50 -5.22 15.45
CA ALA A 297 4.24 -4.12 14.83
C ALA A 297 3.72 -2.78 15.34
N GLU A 298 4.62 -1.84 15.61
CA GLU A 298 4.29 -0.48 15.98
C GLU A 298 4.29 0.40 14.72
N VAL A 299 3.19 1.11 14.49
CA VAL A 299 3.07 2.14 13.46
C VAL A 299 3.14 3.50 14.13
N ASN A 300 4.18 4.27 13.83
CA ASN A 300 4.41 5.61 14.42
C ASN A 300 4.49 6.73 13.37
N LYS A 301 4.57 6.38 12.09
CA LYS A 301 4.61 7.31 10.95
C LYS A 301 3.51 7.03 9.92
N SER A 302 2.39 6.45 10.35
CA SER A 302 1.26 6.08 9.50
C SER A 302 1.60 5.12 8.35
N THR A 303 2.76 4.46 8.41
CA THR A 303 3.23 3.51 7.40
C THR A 303 3.70 2.22 8.06
N LEU A 304 3.34 1.10 7.46
CA LEU A 304 3.78 -0.25 7.84
C LEU A 304 4.43 -0.89 6.63
N ASP A 305 5.65 -1.40 6.75
CA ASP A 305 6.28 -2.22 5.72
C ASP A 305 6.42 -3.67 6.18
N ILE A 306 6.15 -4.60 5.24
CA ILE A 306 6.27 -6.03 5.41
C ILE A 306 7.08 -6.55 4.22
N ARG A 307 8.33 -6.95 4.46
CA ARG A 307 9.25 -7.35 3.40
C ARG A 307 9.62 -8.82 3.52
N PHE A 308 9.47 -9.53 2.43
CA PHE A 308 9.91 -10.90 2.22
C PHE A 308 11.16 -10.87 1.36
N TYR A 309 12.21 -11.54 1.77
CA TYR A 309 13.53 -11.44 1.15
C TYR A 309 14.18 -12.80 0.94
N TRP A 310 14.57 -13.11 -0.30
CA TRP A 310 15.34 -14.30 -0.62
C TRP A 310 16.82 -14.07 -0.40
N ALA A 311 17.40 -14.74 0.60
CA ALA A 311 18.81 -14.59 0.98
C ALA A 311 19.73 -15.59 0.24
N GLY A 312 19.36 -16.05 -0.94
CA GLY A 312 20.17 -16.95 -1.77
C GLY A 312 20.18 -18.41 -1.32
N ARG A 313 19.21 -18.80 -0.49
CA ARG A 313 19.08 -20.16 0.04
C ARG A 313 17.92 -20.92 -0.58
N GLY A 314 17.97 -22.26 -0.46
CA GLY A 314 16.98 -23.15 -1.04
C GLY A 314 17.29 -23.54 -2.48
N THR A 315 16.32 -24.12 -3.18
CA THR A 315 16.47 -24.60 -4.54
C THR A 315 15.99 -23.55 -5.55
N THR A 316 16.69 -23.41 -6.68
CA THR A 316 16.35 -22.42 -7.71
C THR A 316 15.80 -23.05 -8.99
N SER A 317 15.82 -24.38 -9.08
CA SER A 317 15.47 -25.12 -10.30
C SER A 317 14.63 -26.36 -10.04
N ILE A 318 13.97 -26.44 -8.88
CA ILE A 318 13.08 -27.54 -8.50
C ILE A 318 11.73 -26.91 -8.12
N PRO A 319 10.60 -27.42 -8.63
CA PRO A 319 10.44 -28.50 -9.63
C PRO A 319 10.90 -28.13 -11.04
N PHE A 320 11.00 -26.86 -11.36
CA PHE A 320 11.50 -26.31 -12.62
C PHE A 320 12.23 -24.99 -12.36
N LYS A 321 12.94 -24.51 -13.36
CA LYS A 321 13.71 -23.26 -13.26
C LYS A 321 12.75 -22.07 -13.02
N GLY A 322 13.16 -21.13 -12.14
CA GLY A 322 12.38 -19.94 -11.82
C GLY A 322 11.38 -20.12 -10.66
N VAL A 323 11.47 -21.23 -9.91
CA VAL A 323 10.64 -21.48 -8.71
C VAL A 323 11.49 -21.29 -7.46
N TYR A 324 11.70 -20.07 -7.05
CA TYR A 324 12.46 -19.72 -5.85
C TYR A 324 11.99 -18.35 -5.31
N GLY A 325 12.59 -17.92 -4.22
CA GLY A 325 12.26 -16.65 -3.58
C GLY A 325 11.01 -16.72 -2.71
N PRO A 326 10.63 -15.62 -2.06
CA PRO A 326 9.48 -15.56 -1.16
C PRO A 326 8.16 -15.83 -1.86
N LEU A 327 7.22 -16.37 -1.07
CA LEU A 327 5.84 -16.62 -1.44
C LEU A 327 4.94 -16.24 -0.26
N ILE A 328 3.82 -15.58 -0.54
CA ILE A 328 2.80 -15.20 0.45
C ILE A 328 1.40 -15.36 -0.14
N SER A 329 0.48 -15.95 0.63
CA SER A 329 -0.92 -16.18 0.21
C SER A 329 -1.85 -15.07 0.66
N ALA A 330 -1.77 -14.61 1.92
CA ALA A 330 -2.57 -13.47 2.37
C ALA A 330 -1.91 -12.72 3.51
N ILE A 331 -2.29 -11.45 3.65
CA ILE A 331 -1.85 -10.57 4.74
C ILE A 331 -3.09 -10.00 5.43
N SER A 332 -3.07 -9.99 6.77
CA SER A 332 -4.10 -9.37 7.57
C SER A 332 -3.46 -8.49 8.64
N VAL A 333 -3.80 -7.21 8.66
CA VAL A 333 -3.30 -6.23 9.62
C VAL A 333 -4.47 -5.66 10.40
N ASN A 334 -4.48 -5.87 11.71
CA ASN A 334 -5.55 -5.44 12.60
C ASN A 334 -4.97 -4.58 13.73
N PRO A 335 -5.67 -3.51 14.16
CA PRO A 335 -5.25 -2.70 15.28
C PRO A 335 -5.38 -3.48 16.61
N ASN A 336 -4.45 -3.24 17.54
CA ASN A 336 -4.53 -3.71 18.92
C ASN A 336 -5.06 -2.62 19.87
N PHE A 337 -5.73 -1.63 19.31
CA PHE A 337 -6.34 -0.50 20.03
C PHE A 337 -7.72 -0.24 19.42
N ASP A 338 -8.57 0.48 20.13
CA ASP A 338 -9.86 0.92 19.60
C ASP A 338 -9.61 1.99 18.53
N PRO A 339 -9.95 1.71 17.24
CA PRO A 339 -9.76 2.69 16.19
C PRO A 339 -10.55 3.97 16.53
N LEU A 340 -9.94 5.13 16.26
CA LEU A 340 -10.69 6.37 16.24
C LEU A 340 -11.73 6.23 15.13
N GLU A 341 -12.96 5.85 15.51
CA GLU A 341 -14.08 5.89 14.59
C GLU A 341 -14.08 7.27 13.94
N ASN A 342 -14.37 7.33 12.64
CA ASN A 342 -14.52 8.57 11.90
C ASN A 342 -15.58 9.42 12.62
N ARG A 343 -15.16 10.24 13.57
CA ARG A 343 -16.00 11.23 14.26
C ARG A 343 -16.47 12.35 13.32
N SER A 344 -16.42 12.16 12.02
CA SER A 344 -17.04 13.06 11.06
C SER A 344 -18.56 12.95 11.02
N ASN A 345 -19.20 12.01 11.76
CA ASN A 345 -20.66 11.94 11.94
C ASN A 345 -21.07 11.71 13.41
N ALA A 346 -20.16 11.68 14.35
CA ALA A 346 -20.50 11.81 15.74
C ALA A 346 -20.60 13.32 16.03
N SER A 347 -21.81 13.85 15.95
CA SER A 347 -22.18 15.10 16.59
C SER A 347 -21.42 15.25 17.90
N VAL A 348 -20.75 16.39 18.04
CA VAL A 348 -20.16 16.87 19.29
C VAL A 348 -21.18 16.63 20.41
N SER A 349 -21.04 15.53 21.14
CA SER A 349 -21.69 15.35 22.45
C SER A 349 -20.86 16.16 23.44
N GLY A 350 -20.90 17.48 23.27
CA GLY A 350 -20.72 18.36 24.39
C GLY A 350 -21.83 17.99 25.42
N LYS A 351 -21.51 17.94 26.68
CA LYS A 351 -22.48 17.98 27.77
C LYS A 351 -23.33 19.26 27.61
N GLY A 352 -24.25 19.27 26.65
CA GLY A 352 -25.34 20.20 26.51
C GLY A 352 -26.55 19.48 27.07
N ASN A 353 -27.23 20.07 28.05
CA ASN A 353 -28.49 19.62 28.60
C ASN A 353 -29.38 19.08 27.45
N THR A 354 -29.69 17.80 27.51
CA THR A 354 -30.70 17.21 26.63
C THR A 354 -32.02 17.90 26.91
N ILE A 355 -32.41 18.85 26.08
CA ILE A 355 -33.76 19.41 26.13
C ILE A 355 -34.67 18.25 25.72
N SER A 356 -35.45 17.74 26.67
CA SER A 356 -36.44 16.70 26.46
C SER A 356 -37.38 17.13 25.32
N ALA A 357 -37.80 16.18 24.45
CA ALA A 357 -38.74 16.43 23.38
C ALA A 357 -40.01 17.18 23.85
N GLY A 358 -40.40 16.99 25.15
CA GLY A 358 -41.47 17.73 25.79
C GLY A 358 -41.20 19.24 25.93
N ASN A 359 -39.94 19.65 26.11
CA ASN A 359 -39.61 21.08 26.24
C ASN A 359 -39.66 21.80 24.88
N ILE A 360 -39.32 21.12 23.76
CA ILE A 360 -39.39 21.69 22.42
C ILE A 360 -40.86 21.90 22.03
N VAL A 361 -41.75 20.93 22.33
CA VAL A 361 -43.19 21.04 22.08
C VAL A 361 -43.79 22.17 22.91
N GLY A 362 -43.38 22.35 24.17
CA GLY A 362 -43.81 23.43 25.05
C GLY A 362 -43.41 24.81 24.51
N ILE A 363 -42.19 24.99 24.03
CA ILE A 363 -41.72 26.27 23.47
C ILE A 363 -42.48 26.62 22.19
N VAL A 364 -42.67 25.65 21.25
CA VAL A 364 -43.40 25.86 20.01
C VAL A 364 -44.87 26.22 20.31
N ALA A 365 -45.54 25.51 21.22
CA ALA A 365 -46.91 25.81 21.62
C ALA A 365 -47.04 27.20 22.27
N GLY A 366 -46.06 27.59 23.11
CA GLY A 366 -46.02 28.92 23.72
C GLY A 366 -45.88 30.06 22.70
N VAL A 367 -45.02 29.90 21.70
CA VAL A 367 -44.80 30.89 20.65
C VAL A 367 -46.08 31.04 19.78
N VAL A 368 -46.70 29.93 19.39
CA VAL A 368 -47.94 29.93 18.60
C VAL A 368 -49.06 30.63 19.40
N PHE A 369 -49.22 30.34 20.70
CA PHE A 369 -50.20 30.97 21.54
C PHE A 369 -49.96 32.49 21.69
N ALA A 370 -48.71 32.92 21.83
CA ALA A 370 -48.37 34.34 21.88
C ALA A 370 -48.73 35.08 20.55
N ILE A 371 -48.52 34.45 19.42
CA ILE A 371 -48.90 35.02 18.11
C ILE A 371 -50.42 35.17 18.00
N PHE A 372 -51.21 34.18 18.41
CA PHE A 372 -52.63 34.27 18.42
C PHE A 372 -53.16 35.36 19.36
N LEU A 373 -52.55 35.53 20.54
CA LEU A 373 -52.88 36.62 21.46
C LEU A 373 -52.58 37.99 20.84
N MET A 374 -51.46 38.16 20.20
CA MET A 374 -51.09 39.41 19.52
C MET A 374 -52.11 39.73 18.39
N LEU A 375 -52.45 38.73 17.57
CA LEU A 375 -53.45 38.91 16.54
C LEU A 375 -54.82 39.22 17.09
N GLY A 376 -55.23 38.59 18.18
CA GLY A 376 -56.48 38.87 18.88
C GLY A 376 -56.53 40.30 19.43
N ILE A 377 -55.44 40.80 20.02
CA ILE A 377 -55.34 42.18 20.56
C ILE A 377 -55.39 43.20 19.39
N LEU A 378 -54.72 42.91 18.28
CA LEU A 378 -54.76 43.75 17.11
C LEU A 378 -56.15 43.79 16.50
N TRP A 379 -56.87 42.67 16.42
CA TRP A 379 -58.23 42.59 15.98
C TRP A 379 -59.20 43.36 16.90
N TRP A 380 -59.03 43.20 18.24
CA TRP A 380 -59.81 43.95 19.21
C TRP A 380 -59.57 45.46 19.12
N LYS A 381 -58.33 45.91 19.01
CA LYS A 381 -58.01 47.34 18.78
C LYS A 381 -58.57 47.86 17.43
N GLY A 382 -58.52 47.06 16.41
CA GLY A 382 -59.12 47.40 15.10
C GLY A 382 -60.64 47.51 15.18
N CYS A 383 -61.30 46.65 15.97
CA CYS A 383 -62.75 46.71 16.21
C CYS A 383 -63.15 47.93 17.08
N LEU A 384 -62.31 48.36 18.04
CA LEU A 384 -62.54 49.55 18.86
C LEU A 384 -62.33 50.86 18.08
N GLN A 385 -61.47 50.88 17.06
CA GLN A 385 -61.31 52.07 16.23
C GLN A 385 -62.45 52.27 15.18
N HIS A 386 -63.26 51.23 14.93
CA HIS A 386 -64.36 51.33 13.95
C HIS A 386 -65.65 51.90 14.55
N ASN A 387 -65.72 52.16 15.87
CA ASN A 387 -66.95 52.66 16.50
C ASN A 387 -67.03 54.18 16.70
N ASN A 388 -66.09 54.99 16.20
CA ASN A 388 -66.08 56.42 16.48
C ASN A 388 -66.10 57.34 15.26
N THR A 389 -66.63 56.92 14.11
CA THR A 389 -66.97 57.87 13.00
C THR A 389 -68.14 57.34 12.23
N MET A 390 -69.38 57.78 12.65
CA MET A 390 -70.55 57.84 11.81
C MET A 390 -70.73 59.27 11.37
N GLU A 391 -70.37 59.59 10.13
CA GLU A 391 -70.96 60.67 9.36
C GLU A 391 -71.04 60.34 7.85
N HIS A 392 -72.11 60.69 7.28
CA HIS A 392 -72.72 60.39 5.97
C HIS A 392 -71.79 60.55 4.74
N GLY A 393 -71.90 59.56 3.77
CA GLY A 393 -71.50 59.75 2.38
C GLY A 393 -71.39 58.42 1.58
N PRO A 394 -71.64 58.35 0.25
CA PRO A 394 -72.22 57.20 -0.41
C PRO A 394 -71.26 56.12 -0.86
N PHE A 395 -71.85 54.95 -1.03
CA PHE A 395 -71.29 53.69 -1.62
C PHE A 395 -70.18 53.85 -2.64
N ILE A 396 -69.00 53.25 -2.29
CA ILE A 396 -68.08 52.69 -3.26
C ILE A 396 -67.50 51.43 -2.62
N GLY A 397 -67.70 50.29 -3.31
CA GLY A 397 -67.18 49.00 -2.83
C GLY A 397 -65.65 48.96 -2.82
N TRP A 398 -65.11 48.46 -1.71
CA TRP A 398 -63.70 48.17 -1.58
C TRP A 398 -63.49 46.64 -1.61
N HIS A 399 -62.88 46.19 -2.68
CA HIS A 399 -62.25 44.86 -2.72
C HIS A 399 -61.06 44.83 -1.74
N CYS A 400 -61.02 43.85 -0.83
CA CYS A 400 -59.90 43.60 0.03
C CYS A 400 -58.86 42.75 -0.75
N ASP A 401 -57.80 43.43 -1.22
CA ASP A 401 -56.64 42.79 -1.91
C ASP A 401 -55.58 42.22 -0.94
N CYS A 402 -55.98 41.64 0.17
CA CYS A 402 -55.01 41.06 1.15
C CYS A 402 -55.06 39.55 1.31
N CYS A 403 -55.78 38.82 0.46
CA CYS A 403 -55.83 37.34 0.53
C CYS A 403 -55.09 36.56 -0.53
N GLU A 404 -54.36 37.22 -1.42
CA GLU A 404 -53.71 36.50 -2.55
C GLU A 404 -52.18 36.28 -2.43
N ALA A 405 -51.52 36.73 -1.38
CA ALA A 405 -50.07 36.59 -1.22
C ALA A 405 -49.60 35.34 -0.45
N ALA A 406 -50.50 34.46 0.01
CA ALA A 406 -50.12 33.30 0.86
C ALA A 406 -50.25 31.93 0.14
N PHE A 407 -50.63 31.89 -1.16
CA PHE A 407 -50.88 30.59 -1.85
C PHE A 407 -49.94 30.25 -3.00
N PHE A 408 -48.83 30.99 -3.22
CA PHE A 408 -47.93 30.78 -4.38
C PHE A 408 -46.53 30.30 -4.07
N GLN A 409 -46.23 29.75 -2.88
CA GLN A 409 -44.89 29.21 -2.58
C GLN A 409 -44.81 27.72 -2.22
N ILE A 410 -45.83 26.92 -2.54
CA ILE A 410 -45.77 25.45 -2.31
C ILE A 410 -45.95 24.64 -3.60
N LYS A 411 -45.48 25.14 -4.76
CA LYS A 411 -45.57 24.33 -5.99
C LYS A 411 -44.35 24.42 -6.92
N ALA A 412 -43.14 24.38 -6.39
CA ALA A 412 -41.92 24.26 -7.18
C ALA A 412 -40.84 23.47 -6.45
N ARG A 413 -41.11 22.18 -6.16
CA ARG A 413 -40.08 21.18 -5.91
C ARG A 413 -40.67 19.77 -6.01
N LYS A 414 -40.98 19.36 -7.24
CA LYS A 414 -41.05 17.96 -7.67
C LYS A 414 -40.97 17.94 -9.20
N SER A 415 -39.74 17.76 -9.68
CA SER A 415 -39.37 17.03 -10.88
C SER A 415 -37.86 16.83 -10.85
#